data_c80c2fdb01b5212debb1a11c5087ed40
#
_entry.id   c80c2fdb01b5212debb1a11c5087ed40
#
_cell.length_a   1.000
_cell.length_b   1.000
_cell.length_c   1.000
_cell.angle_alpha   90.00
_cell.angle_beta   90.00
_cell.angle_gamma   90.00
#
_symmetry.space_group_name_H-M   'P 1'
#
loop_
_entity.id
_entity.type
_entity.pdbx_description
1 polymer ?
#
loop_
_entity_poly.entity_id
_entity_poly.type
_entity_poly.pdbx_seq_one_letter_code
_entity_poly.pdbx_strand_id
1 'polypeptide(L)'
;MRLGGVQAQNKMLKIGYFADGIWSHNAFKIIANDPNMQICFICVRRGSDDKILAKFAADYGIELFRDCDINSPQFLAMITKFNCDIFVSMSFDQIFKPQIIDLAPLGTINCHAGAL
;
A
#
# COMPACT_ATOMS: atom_id res chain seq x y z
N MET A 1 -2.78 -35.19 2.94
CA MET A 1 -3.07 -34.55 2.50
C MET A 1 -2.82 -33.42 2.28
N ARG A 2 -2.74 -33.04 1.75
CA ARG A 2 -2.52 -32.02 1.49
C ARG A 2 -2.96 -30.96 2.07
N LEU A 3 -2.92 -30.83 3.13
CA LEU A 3 -3.36 -29.64 3.78
C LEU A 3 -2.49 -28.44 3.47
N GLY A 4 -1.25 -28.68 3.17
CA GLY A 4 -0.37 -27.60 2.77
C GLY A 4 -0.87 -26.83 1.56
N GLY A 5 -1.44 -27.53 0.60
CA GLY A 5 -2.00 -26.88 -0.57
C GLY A 5 -3.19 -26.03 -0.23
N VAL A 6 -4.04 -26.49 0.67
CA VAL A 6 -5.20 -25.72 1.11
C VAL A 6 -4.76 -24.46 1.82
N GLN A 7 -3.77 -24.56 2.69
CA GLN A 7 -3.28 -23.40 3.42
C GLN A 7 -2.64 -22.36 2.51
N ALA A 8 -1.93 -22.81 1.48
CA ALA A 8 -1.35 -21.88 0.51
C ALA A 8 -2.42 -21.07 -0.21
N GLN A 9 -3.60 -21.64 -0.40
CA GLN A 9 -4.70 -20.95 -1.06
C GLN A 9 -5.30 -19.85 -0.21
N ASN A 10 -5.03 -19.86 1.08
CA ASN A 10 -5.54 -18.83 2.00
C ASN A 10 -4.56 -17.70 2.23
N LYS A 11 -3.52 -17.66 1.43
CA LYS A 11 -2.52 -16.61 1.55
C LYS A 11 -3.11 -15.26 1.21
N MET A 12 -2.93 -14.29 2.10
CA MET A 12 -3.40 -12.94 1.88
C MET A 12 -2.57 -12.22 0.83
N LEU A 13 -3.22 -11.38 0.03
CA LEU A 13 -2.54 -10.46 -0.87
C LEU A 13 -2.00 -9.29 -0.06
N LYS A 14 -0.70 -9.12 -0.07
CA LYS A 14 -0.03 -8.08 0.72
C LYS A 14 0.15 -6.82 -0.11
N ILE A 15 -0.40 -5.72 0.37
CA ILE A 15 -0.50 -4.47 -0.37
C ILE A 15 0.31 -3.38 0.32
N GLY A 16 1.16 -2.69 -0.45
CA GLY A 16 1.72 -1.41 -0.06
C GLY A 16 0.83 -0.30 -0.59
N TYR A 17 0.32 0.57 0.27
CA TYR A 17 -0.72 1.52 -0.06
C TYR A 17 -0.17 2.94 -0.09
N PHE A 18 -0.12 3.53 -1.29
CA PHE A 18 0.37 4.89 -1.52
C PHE A 18 -0.84 5.77 -1.80
N ALA A 19 -1.21 6.64 -0.87
CA ALA A 19 -2.56 7.18 -0.93
C ALA A 19 -2.69 8.51 -0.22
N ASP A 20 -3.72 9.25 -0.62
CA ASP A 20 -4.11 10.49 0.03
C ASP A 20 -5.54 10.85 -0.38
N GLY A 21 -6.27 11.54 0.50
CA GLY A 21 -7.57 12.10 0.19
C GLY A 21 -8.74 11.12 0.27
N ILE A 22 -9.92 11.64 0.00
CA ILE A 22 -11.18 10.94 0.28
C ILE A 22 -11.37 9.64 -0.51
N TRP A 23 -10.90 9.60 -1.75
CA TRP A 23 -11.01 8.37 -2.53
C TRP A 23 -10.19 7.24 -1.91
N SER A 24 -9.02 7.60 -1.37
CA SER A 24 -8.18 6.63 -0.68
C SER A 24 -8.81 6.14 0.62
N HIS A 25 -9.55 7.00 1.32
CA HIS A 25 -10.23 6.61 2.54
C HIS A 25 -11.30 5.57 2.26
N ASN A 26 -12.09 5.78 1.21
CA ASN A 26 -13.13 4.84 0.84
C ASN A 26 -12.56 3.51 0.35
N ALA A 27 -11.52 3.56 -0.46
CA ALA A 27 -10.86 2.34 -0.95
C ALA A 27 -10.21 1.58 0.21
N PHE A 28 -9.61 2.27 1.17
CA PHE A 28 -9.02 1.63 2.33
C PHE A 28 -10.04 0.77 3.07
N LYS A 29 -11.24 1.30 3.30
CA LYS A 29 -12.27 0.56 4.03
C LYS A 29 -12.66 -0.72 3.32
N ILE A 30 -12.74 -0.68 1.99
CA ILE A 30 -13.08 -1.85 1.19
C ILE A 30 -11.96 -2.90 1.31
N ILE A 31 -10.71 -2.48 1.13
CA ILE A 31 -9.58 -3.39 1.18
C ILE A 31 -9.41 -3.98 2.58
N ALA A 32 -9.50 -3.14 3.60
CA ALA A 32 -9.29 -3.58 4.98
C ALA A 32 -10.33 -4.58 5.46
N ASN A 33 -11.53 -4.55 4.86
CA ASN A 33 -12.60 -5.48 5.20
C ASN A 33 -12.55 -6.78 4.40
N ASP A 34 -11.65 -6.88 3.45
CA ASP A 34 -11.51 -8.12 2.66
C ASP A 34 -10.55 -9.06 3.36
N PRO A 35 -11.00 -10.29 3.73
CA PRO A 35 -10.15 -11.22 4.46
C PRO A 35 -8.98 -11.76 3.63
N ASN A 36 -9.00 -11.55 2.32
CA ASN A 36 -7.94 -12.02 1.43
C ASN A 36 -6.89 -10.94 1.12
N MET A 37 -7.02 -9.77 1.71
CA MET A 37 -6.12 -8.64 1.47
C MET A 37 -5.58 -8.09 2.78
N GLN A 38 -4.34 -7.61 2.74
CA GLN A 38 -3.70 -7.00 3.90
C GLN A 38 -2.94 -5.76 3.45
N ILE A 39 -3.23 -4.62 4.06
CA ILE A 39 -2.43 -3.40 3.86
C ILE A 39 -1.27 -3.45 4.84
N CYS A 40 -0.05 -3.54 4.31
CA CYS A 40 1.15 -3.70 5.12
C CYS A 40 1.71 -2.37 5.60
N PHE A 41 1.57 -1.33 4.78
CA PHE A 41 1.96 0.03 5.15
C PHE A 41 1.13 1.03 4.35
N ILE A 42 1.08 2.25 4.84
CA ILE A 42 0.49 3.39 4.14
C ILE A 42 1.59 4.44 3.94
N CYS A 43 1.70 4.96 2.72
CA CYS A 43 2.59 6.08 2.42
C CYS A 43 1.73 7.23 1.91
N VAL A 44 1.70 8.36 2.61
CA VAL A 44 0.94 9.52 2.19
C VAL A 44 1.81 10.47 1.39
N ARG A 45 1.18 11.44 0.70
CA ARG A 45 1.89 12.45 -0.07
C ARG A 45 2.86 13.22 0.82
N ARG A 46 3.92 13.73 0.22
CA ARG A 46 4.84 14.61 0.94
C ARG A 46 4.09 15.87 1.36
N GLY A 47 4.26 16.26 2.62
CA GLY A 47 3.56 17.40 3.18
C GLY A 47 2.10 17.15 3.49
N SER A 48 1.64 15.92 3.40
CA SER A 48 0.23 15.58 3.65
C SER A 48 -0.15 15.77 5.11
N ASP A 49 -1.39 16.25 5.32
CA ASP A 49 -2.02 16.35 6.63
C ASP A 49 -3.25 15.45 6.70
N ASP A 50 -3.22 14.31 6.03
CA ASP A 50 -4.35 13.39 5.98
C ASP A 50 -4.52 12.68 7.32
N LYS A 51 -5.39 13.22 8.15
CA LYS A 51 -5.63 12.70 9.51
C LYS A 51 -6.45 11.43 9.49
N ILE A 52 -7.22 11.19 8.45
CA ILE A 52 -8.05 9.99 8.34
C ILE A 52 -7.17 8.76 8.07
N LEU A 53 -6.24 8.87 7.13
CA LEU A 53 -5.30 7.77 6.91
C LEU A 53 -4.41 7.54 8.13
N ALA A 54 -4.02 8.60 8.83
CA ALA A 54 -3.26 8.47 10.06
C ALA A 54 -4.04 7.70 11.13
N LYS A 55 -5.35 8.00 11.24
CA LYS A 55 -6.21 7.28 12.18
C LYS A 55 -6.36 5.81 11.80
N PHE A 56 -6.54 5.52 10.51
CA PHE A 56 -6.61 4.13 10.05
C PHE A 56 -5.32 3.38 10.38
N ALA A 57 -4.17 4.01 10.14
CA ALA A 57 -2.89 3.39 10.46
C ALA A 57 -2.81 3.04 11.95
N ALA A 58 -3.21 3.96 12.81
CA ALA A 58 -3.19 3.74 14.25
C ALA A 58 -4.18 2.64 14.65
N ASP A 59 -5.41 2.68 14.14
CA ASP A 59 -6.47 1.74 14.51
C ASP A 59 -6.15 0.31 14.07
N TYR A 60 -5.49 0.16 12.92
CA TYR A 60 -5.18 -1.15 12.35
C TYR A 60 -3.76 -1.63 12.65
N GLY A 61 -2.97 -0.83 13.35
CA GLY A 61 -1.58 -1.17 13.65
C GLY A 61 -0.70 -1.22 12.40
N ILE A 62 -0.95 -0.32 11.45
CA ILE A 62 -0.25 -0.26 10.16
C ILE A 62 0.78 0.86 10.21
N GLU A 63 1.99 0.60 9.72
CA GLU A 63 3.02 1.63 9.65
C GLU A 63 2.66 2.71 8.65
N LEU A 64 2.84 3.98 9.03
CA LEU A 64 2.56 5.14 8.19
C LEU A 64 3.86 5.85 7.85
N PHE A 65 4.13 6.01 6.56
CA PHE A 65 5.29 6.78 6.08
C PHE A 65 4.84 8.17 5.66
N ARG A 66 5.55 9.17 6.15
CA ARG A 66 5.32 10.58 5.83
C ARG A 66 6.57 11.18 5.21
N ASP A 67 6.36 12.12 4.30
CA ASP A 67 7.43 12.96 3.74
C ASP A 67 8.59 12.18 3.12
N CYS A 68 8.28 11.03 2.53
CA CYS A 68 9.27 10.18 1.92
C CYS A 68 9.34 10.40 0.41
N ASP A 69 10.57 10.37 -0.12
CA ASP A 69 10.78 10.19 -1.55
C ASP A 69 10.71 8.68 -1.82
N ILE A 70 9.66 8.25 -2.51
CA ILE A 70 9.41 6.82 -2.70
C ILE A 70 10.45 6.13 -3.59
N ASN A 71 11.23 6.91 -4.33
CA ASN A 71 12.27 6.37 -5.20
C ASN A 71 13.66 6.41 -4.57
N SER A 72 13.77 6.90 -3.34
CA SER A 72 15.07 6.97 -2.66
C SER A 72 15.52 5.59 -2.20
N PRO A 73 16.84 5.33 -2.19
CA PRO A 73 17.34 4.06 -1.64
C PRO A 73 16.92 3.81 -0.21
N GLN A 74 16.81 4.86 0.60
CA GLN A 74 16.39 4.74 1.99
C GLN A 74 14.97 4.21 2.11
N PHE A 75 14.04 4.77 1.32
CA PHE A 75 12.67 4.34 1.34
C PHE A 75 12.53 2.91 0.83
N LEU A 76 13.21 2.59 -0.27
CA LEU A 76 13.17 1.24 -0.84
C LEU A 76 13.65 0.20 0.18
N ALA A 77 14.71 0.52 0.93
CA ALA A 77 15.21 -0.38 1.97
C ALA A 77 14.16 -0.58 3.08
N MET A 78 13.46 0.48 3.46
CA MET A 78 12.44 0.38 4.52
C MET A 78 11.26 -0.49 4.10
N ILE A 79 10.79 -0.36 2.88
CA ILE A 79 9.58 -1.10 2.46
C ILE A 79 9.87 -2.52 1.99
N THR A 80 11.11 -2.84 1.66
CA THR A 80 11.48 -4.19 1.23
C THR A 80 11.10 -5.24 2.28
N LYS A 81 11.23 -4.91 3.55
CA LYS A 81 10.95 -5.85 4.65
C LYS A 81 9.49 -6.31 4.69
N PHE A 82 8.58 -5.56 4.10
CA PHE A 82 7.16 -5.93 4.13
C PHE A 82 6.82 -7.04 3.14
N ASN A 83 7.67 -7.28 2.14
CA ASN A 83 7.43 -8.31 1.13
C ASN A 83 6.05 -8.17 0.49
N CYS A 84 5.70 -6.97 0.06
CA CYS A 84 4.42 -6.71 -0.58
C CYS A 84 4.32 -7.46 -1.91
N ASP A 85 3.12 -7.94 -2.21
CA ASP A 85 2.85 -8.60 -3.49
C ASP A 85 2.56 -7.55 -4.56
N ILE A 86 1.94 -6.45 -4.18
CA ILE A 86 1.51 -5.41 -5.11
C ILE A 86 1.52 -4.06 -4.41
N PHE A 87 1.79 -3.00 -5.17
CA PHE A 87 1.61 -1.63 -4.70
C PHE A 87 0.35 -1.04 -5.33
N VAL A 88 -0.44 -0.34 -4.52
CA VAL A 88 -1.62 0.36 -4.98
C VAL A 88 -1.43 1.85 -4.72
N SER A 89 -1.57 2.64 -5.76
CA SER A 89 -1.48 4.10 -5.69
C SER A 89 -2.88 4.68 -5.89
N MET A 90 -3.37 5.41 -4.90
CA MET A 90 -4.70 6.03 -4.94
C MET A 90 -4.57 7.52 -4.65
N SER A 91 -4.74 8.34 -5.68
CA SER A 91 -4.60 9.80 -5.56
C SER A 91 -3.24 10.21 -5.01
N PHE A 92 -2.20 9.49 -5.40
CA PHE A 92 -0.83 9.75 -4.98
C PHE A 92 -0.11 10.55 -6.06
N ASP A 93 0.91 11.33 -5.67
CA ASP A 93 1.47 12.34 -6.55
C ASP A 93 2.94 12.13 -6.94
N GLN A 94 3.55 11.02 -6.54
CA GLN A 94 4.91 10.72 -6.96
C GLN A 94 4.90 9.66 -8.07
N ILE A 95 5.87 9.77 -8.98
CA ILE A 95 6.03 8.83 -10.08
C ILE A 95 6.80 7.61 -9.56
N PHE A 96 6.27 6.41 -9.84
CA PHE A 96 6.95 5.16 -9.50
C PHE A 96 7.99 4.84 -10.57
N LYS A 97 9.25 4.80 -10.17
CA LYS A 97 10.35 4.44 -11.08
C LYS A 97 10.59 2.93 -11.05
N PRO A 98 11.39 2.41 -11.99
CA PRO A 98 11.57 0.95 -12.10
C PRO A 98 12.00 0.27 -10.81
N GLN A 99 12.86 0.88 -10.03
CA GLN A 99 13.38 0.25 -8.81
C GLN A 99 12.29 -0.07 -7.81
N ILE A 100 11.33 0.85 -7.59
CA ILE A 100 10.24 0.58 -6.66
C ILE A 100 9.22 -0.37 -7.28
N ILE A 101 8.92 -0.22 -8.57
CA ILE A 101 7.98 -1.11 -9.25
C ILE A 101 8.44 -2.55 -9.14
N ASP A 102 9.73 -2.80 -9.27
CA ASP A 102 10.29 -4.15 -9.26
C ASP A 102 10.27 -4.81 -7.88
N LEU A 103 10.03 -4.05 -6.82
CA LEU A 103 9.97 -4.62 -5.47
C LEU A 103 8.73 -5.49 -5.24
N ALA A 104 7.66 -5.24 -5.95
CA ALA A 104 6.43 -6.01 -5.80
C ALA A 104 6.24 -6.91 -7.01
N PRO A 105 6.18 -8.24 -6.83
CA PRO A 105 6.11 -9.17 -7.95
C PRO A 105 4.93 -8.94 -8.88
N LEU A 106 3.80 -8.46 -8.37
CA LEU A 106 2.62 -8.20 -9.18
C LEU A 106 2.58 -6.77 -9.72
N GLY A 107 3.59 -5.96 -9.40
CA GLY A 107 3.70 -4.60 -9.93
C GLY A 107 2.90 -3.57 -9.15
N THR A 108 2.47 -2.53 -9.87
CA THR A 108 1.79 -1.39 -9.27
C THR A 108 0.51 -1.08 -10.01
N ILE A 109 -0.57 -0.89 -9.25
CA ILE A 109 -1.84 -0.40 -9.79
C ILE A 109 -1.95 1.07 -9.44
N ASN A 110 -2.21 1.89 -10.44
CA ASN A 110 -2.31 3.34 -10.26
C ASN A 110 -3.75 3.78 -10.51
N CYS A 111 -4.40 4.29 -9.46
CA CYS A 111 -5.78 4.73 -9.52
C CYS A 111 -5.82 6.26 -9.42
N HIS A 112 -6.35 6.90 -10.45
CA HIS A 112 -6.52 8.36 -10.49
C HIS A 112 -8.00 8.70 -10.41
N ALA A 113 -8.49 9.00 -9.24
CA ALA A 113 -9.88 9.37 -9.05
C ALA A 113 -10.17 10.69 -9.75
N GLY A 114 -11.14 10.69 -10.66
CA GLY A 114 -11.56 11.90 -11.34
C GLY A 114 -10.54 12.49 -12.29
N ALA A 115 -9.52 11.76 -12.67
CA ALA A 115 -8.41 12.27 -13.48
C ALA A 115 -8.66 12.11 -14.97
N LEU A 116 -9.77 12.52 -15.44
CA LEU A 116 -10.08 12.41 -16.87
C LEU A 116 -10.36 13.73 -17.55
#